data_849eefd028962d71e324e15dd2643c36
#
_entry.id   849eefd028962d71e324e15dd2643c36
#
_cell.length_a   1.000
_cell.length_b   1.000
_cell.length_c   1.000
_cell.angle_alpha   90.00
_cell.angle_beta   90.00
_cell.angle_gamma   90.00
#
_symmetry.space_group_name_H-M   'P 1'
#
loop_
_entity.id
_entity.type
_entity.pdbx_description
1 polymer ?
#
loop_
_entity_poly.entity_id
_entity_poly.type
_entity_poly.pdbx_seq_one_letter_code
_entity_poly.pdbx_strand_id
1 'polypeptide(L)'
;MTTSHTGDGQIHIDGNNSGLILQLLGELPQDLRRLLHTSSDERPNATALLSDVDKVFVRPRNFETLRGNLAAEGVLLLTGAPGSGRRTTALKLLSQPGDPDHTCWELDTDRAKDDDVTLDLPDDVEGDGLLLDLTPHGPRDCERWLAAVQRVRADLRERRCPLVVLVPSAFAKQSGTWWSALVKRLEPPAPRAVLAAHLRAVGITVGQPELDSVLRPVADRGLGTLAHLATLIADEREAQPEAGLGAWAARAHTVLDDRPATLTPWLGKHPDTSARALLLSAAMLEGCSAEAVWTASETLLSQLQFAPPQAPVLERRGVSEQLGDLGFDVERDGTVRFRRDQSFHHRHVRAHFFADHPDLREPLTRWVGRLGQDRTLTIADRTVLALRFTEQCLDIDRPELVTDVITEWLGGNDFPTLVGCAHGMLRSGLLHDRHGGHFRRQIREWASQPPPNVSSTFLTM
;
A
#
# COMPACT_ATOMS: atom_id res chain seq x y z
N MET A 1 37.29 35.03 -19.47
CA MET A 1 37.12 33.71 -20.13
C MET A 1 36.29 32.87 -19.19
N THR A 2 35.02 32.90 -19.45
CA THR A 2 33.95 32.26 -18.70
C THR A 2 33.52 31.01 -19.47
N THR A 3 33.74 29.84 -18.90
CA THR A 3 33.21 28.60 -19.42
C THR A 3 31.98 28.21 -18.60
N SER A 4 30.82 28.39 -19.21
CA SER A 4 29.54 27.83 -18.76
C SER A 4 29.49 26.37 -19.15
N HIS A 5 29.36 25.49 -18.17
CA HIS A 5 28.92 24.10 -18.38
C HIS A 5 27.41 24.05 -18.34
N THR A 6 26.77 23.98 -19.49
CA THR A 6 25.44 23.46 -19.70
C THR A 6 25.58 21.96 -19.91
N GLY A 7 25.22 21.19 -18.91
CA GLY A 7 25.10 19.74 -19.01
C GLY A 7 23.73 19.35 -19.60
N ASP A 8 23.61 19.34 -20.92
CA ASP A 8 22.53 18.64 -21.61
C ASP A 8 22.80 17.15 -21.53
N GLY A 9 22.12 16.49 -20.59
CA GLY A 9 22.01 15.05 -20.53
C GLY A 9 21.06 14.55 -21.63
N GLN A 10 21.54 14.51 -22.88
CA GLN A 10 20.87 13.73 -23.92
C GLN A 10 20.97 12.24 -23.56
N ILE A 11 19.87 11.68 -23.03
CA ILE A 11 19.71 10.23 -22.88
C ILE A 11 19.42 9.68 -24.27
N HIS A 12 20.43 9.07 -24.87
CA HIS A 12 20.28 8.31 -26.11
C HIS A 12 19.53 7.02 -25.78
N ILE A 13 18.23 6.96 -26.13
CA ILE A 13 17.38 5.78 -25.94
C ILE A 13 17.54 4.92 -27.18
N ASP A 14 18.55 4.05 -27.18
CA ASP A 14 18.53 2.85 -28.04
C ASP A 14 17.64 1.80 -27.36
N GLY A 15 16.66 1.30 -28.11
CA GLY A 15 15.50 0.52 -27.72
C GLY A 15 15.75 -0.75 -26.89
N ASN A 16 16.20 -0.59 -25.66
CA ASN A 16 16.58 -1.71 -24.81
C ASN A 16 15.96 -1.58 -23.40
N ASN A 17 14.87 -2.32 -23.18
CA ASN A 17 14.04 -2.22 -21.97
C ASN A 17 14.74 -2.72 -20.66
N SER A 18 15.83 -3.48 -20.75
CA SER A 18 16.61 -3.85 -19.54
C SER A 18 17.22 -2.64 -18.85
N GLY A 19 17.62 -1.61 -19.62
CA GLY A 19 18.06 -0.33 -19.09
C GLY A 19 16.95 0.40 -18.34
N LEU A 20 15.70 0.24 -18.75
CA LEU A 20 14.52 0.83 -18.08
C LEU A 20 14.20 0.18 -16.74
N ILE A 21 14.35 -1.15 -16.62
CA ILE A 21 14.22 -1.84 -15.32
C ILE A 21 15.32 -1.36 -14.37
N LEU A 22 16.57 -1.27 -14.83
CA LEU A 22 17.67 -0.72 -14.04
C LEU A 22 17.44 0.75 -13.66
N GLN A 23 16.86 1.55 -14.55
CA GLN A 23 16.49 2.93 -14.25
C GLN A 23 15.37 2.99 -13.21
N LEU A 24 14.31 2.17 -13.33
CA LEU A 24 13.25 2.05 -12.35
C LEU A 24 13.80 1.66 -10.98
N LEU A 25 14.68 0.67 -10.92
CA LEU A 25 15.36 0.27 -9.69
C LEU A 25 16.32 1.37 -9.19
N GLY A 26 16.94 2.11 -10.12
CA GLY A 26 17.85 3.20 -9.85
C GLY A 26 17.21 4.45 -9.22
N GLU A 27 15.95 4.71 -9.52
CA GLU A 27 15.17 5.84 -8.99
C GLU A 27 14.44 5.52 -7.67
N LEU A 28 14.45 4.25 -7.25
CA LEU A 28 13.96 3.88 -5.93
C LEU A 28 14.77 4.57 -4.82
N PRO A 29 14.13 5.08 -3.75
CA PRO A 29 14.83 5.52 -2.55
C PRO A 29 15.82 4.47 -2.06
N GLN A 30 16.92 4.92 -1.41
CA GLN A 30 18.00 4.00 -1.01
C GLN A 30 17.51 2.87 -0.10
N ASP A 31 16.53 3.16 0.77
CA ASP A 31 15.86 2.19 1.62
C ASP A 31 15.11 1.11 0.80
N LEU A 32 14.42 1.51 -0.27
CA LEU A 32 13.76 0.56 -1.18
C LEU A 32 14.75 -0.14 -2.12
N ARG A 33 15.84 0.53 -2.52
CA ARG A 33 16.94 -0.16 -3.25
C ARG A 33 17.55 -1.26 -2.41
N ARG A 34 17.77 -1.02 -1.12
CA ARG A 34 18.26 -2.04 -0.19
C ARG A 34 17.29 -3.22 -0.06
N LEU A 35 15.97 -3.00 -0.20
CA LEU A 35 14.98 -4.08 -0.26
C LEU A 35 15.10 -4.96 -1.52
N LEU A 36 15.74 -4.46 -2.58
CA LEU A 36 15.81 -5.11 -3.90
C LEU A 36 17.21 -5.61 -4.28
N HIS A 37 18.27 -4.95 -3.80
CA HIS A 37 19.67 -5.31 -4.10
C HIS A 37 20.20 -6.47 -3.26
N THR A 38 19.31 -7.10 -2.53
CA THR A 38 19.69 -8.32 -1.88
C THR A 38 19.87 -9.41 -2.91
N SER A 39 21.14 -9.67 -3.28
CA SER A 39 21.56 -10.96 -3.81
C SER A 39 20.84 -12.04 -3.01
N SER A 40 20.65 -13.22 -3.55
CA SER A 40 19.78 -14.32 -3.09
C SER A 40 19.69 -14.58 -1.55
N ASP A 41 20.46 -13.88 -0.73
CA ASP A 41 20.56 -14.05 0.73
C ASP A 41 20.26 -12.80 1.58
N GLU A 42 20.13 -11.58 1.03
CA GLU A 42 19.89 -10.38 1.83
C GLU A 42 18.41 -10.00 1.91
N ARG A 43 17.96 -9.56 3.05
CA ARG A 43 16.56 -9.44 3.48
C ARG A 43 16.13 -7.99 3.61
N PRO A 44 14.83 -7.69 3.45
CA PRO A 44 14.36 -6.31 3.52
C PRO A 44 14.65 -5.68 4.88
N ASN A 45 15.28 -4.52 4.86
CA ASN A 45 15.53 -3.71 6.03
C ASN A 45 14.22 -3.03 6.49
N ALA A 46 13.68 -3.48 7.62
CA ALA A 46 12.48 -2.90 8.23
C ALA A 46 12.77 -1.58 8.99
N THR A 47 14.04 -1.17 9.10
CA THR A 47 14.47 0.03 9.86
C THR A 47 13.88 1.32 9.28
N ALA A 48 13.68 1.38 7.96
CA ALA A 48 13.07 2.55 7.31
C ALA A 48 11.64 2.84 7.81
N LEU A 49 10.91 1.79 8.20
CA LEU A 49 9.57 1.92 8.77
C LEU A 49 9.57 2.47 10.19
N LEU A 50 10.68 2.35 10.92
CA LEU A 50 10.78 2.71 12.34
C LEU A 50 10.74 4.22 12.58
N SER A 51 11.31 5.04 11.69
CA SER A 51 11.36 6.49 11.86
C SER A 51 9.96 7.14 11.89
N ASP A 52 9.05 6.66 11.07
CA ASP A 52 7.67 7.15 11.04
C ASP A 52 6.82 6.57 12.18
N VAL A 53 7.09 5.31 12.55
CA VAL A 53 6.46 4.65 13.68
C VAL A 53 6.80 5.34 15.00
N ASP A 54 8.02 5.86 15.19
CA ASP A 54 8.45 6.48 16.45
C ASP A 54 7.61 7.68 16.87
N LYS A 55 7.10 8.45 15.90
CA LYS A 55 6.27 9.62 16.15
C LYS A 55 4.89 9.28 16.71
N VAL A 56 4.38 8.07 16.38
CA VAL A 56 2.99 7.66 16.66
C VAL A 56 2.89 6.41 17.53
N PHE A 57 4.03 5.80 17.89
CA PHE A 57 4.03 4.56 18.65
C PHE A 57 3.51 4.76 20.08
N VAL A 58 2.49 4.00 20.42
CA VAL A 58 1.96 3.90 21.77
C VAL A 58 2.29 2.51 22.29
N ARG A 59 3.04 2.46 23.39
CA ARG A 59 3.47 1.18 23.99
C ARG A 59 2.27 0.33 24.39
N PRO A 60 2.23 -0.96 24.00
CA PRO A 60 1.28 -1.94 24.54
C PRO A 60 1.41 -2.08 26.06
N ARG A 61 0.34 -2.51 26.73
CA ARG A 61 0.32 -2.61 28.19
C ARG A 61 1.41 -3.54 28.74
N ASN A 62 1.70 -4.61 28.02
CA ASN A 62 2.70 -5.61 28.42
C ASN A 62 4.05 -5.48 27.69
N PHE A 63 4.36 -4.29 27.11
CA PHE A 63 5.57 -4.09 26.29
C PHE A 63 6.86 -4.46 27.01
N GLU A 64 7.04 -4.02 28.27
CA GLU A 64 8.26 -4.29 29.04
C GLU A 64 8.40 -5.79 29.40
N THR A 65 7.28 -6.47 29.62
CA THR A 65 7.27 -7.92 29.83
C THR A 65 7.69 -8.66 28.56
N LEU A 66 7.19 -8.24 27.39
CA LEU A 66 7.57 -8.80 26.09
C LEU A 66 9.06 -8.59 25.83
N ARG A 67 9.58 -7.39 26.11
CA ARG A 67 11.00 -7.06 25.98
C ARG A 67 11.89 -7.92 26.90
N GLY A 68 11.50 -8.08 28.14
CA GLY A 68 12.20 -8.94 29.09
C GLY A 68 12.22 -10.41 28.64
N ASN A 69 11.10 -10.94 28.12
CA ASN A 69 11.06 -12.30 27.59
C ASN A 69 11.96 -12.46 26.35
N LEU A 70 11.96 -11.49 25.43
CA LEU A 70 12.81 -11.51 24.24
C LEU A 70 14.30 -11.49 24.63
N ALA A 71 14.67 -10.64 25.59
CA ALA A 71 16.05 -10.55 26.09
C ALA A 71 16.51 -11.86 26.76
N ALA A 72 15.64 -12.52 27.51
CA ALA A 72 15.97 -13.77 28.24
C ALA A 72 16.07 -14.97 27.27
N GLU A 73 15.15 -15.09 26.32
CA GLU A 73 14.98 -16.27 25.47
C GLU A 73 15.65 -16.15 24.10
N GLY A 74 15.93 -14.92 23.63
CA GLY A 74 16.41 -14.62 22.28
C GLY A 74 15.35 -14.79 21.20
N VAL A 75 14.26 -15.49 21.49
CA VAL A 75 13.13 -15.73 20.56
C VAL A 75 11.81 -15.46 21.28
N LEU A 76 10.91 -14.73 20.63
CA LEU A 76 9.58 -14.43 21.12
C LEU A 76 8.53 -14.74 20.03
N LEU A 77 7.53 -15.56 20.35
CA LEU A 77 6.37 -15.78 19.49
C LEU A 77 5.24 -14.86 19.93
N LEU A 78 4.90 -13.89 19.08
CA LEU A 78 3.91 -12.85 19.40
C LEU A 78 2.59 -13.15 18.71
N THR A 79 1.53 -13.33 19.49
CA THR A 79 0.17 -13.54 19.01
C THR A 79 -0.77 -12.42 19.44
N GLY A 80 -1.91 -12.27 18.78
CA GLY A 80 -2.92 -11.25 19.08
C GLY A 80 -3.97 -11.15 18.00
N ALA A 81 -4.99 -10.33 18.23
CA ALA A 81 -6.03 -10.07 17.23
C ALA A 81 -5.45 -9.40 15.99
N PRO A 82 -6.02 -9.62 14.79
CA PRO A 82 -5.71 -8.83 13.61
C PRO A 82 -5.87 -7.32 13.92
N GLY A 83 -4.97 -6.49 13.40
CA GLY A 83 -5.01 -5.04 13.64
C GLY A 83 -4.67 -4.58 15.05
N SER A 84 -4.16 -5.45 15.94
CA SER A 84 -3.76 -5.09 17.32
C SER A 84 -2.38 -4.41 17.42
N GLY A 85 -1.67 -4.19 16.32
CA GLY A 85 -0.34 -3.59 16.29
C GLY A 85 0.81 -4.57 16.55
N ARG A 86 0.63 -5.88 16.31
CA ARG A 86 1.67 -6.92 16.50
C ARG A 86 2.95 -6.61 15.75
N ARG A 87 2.86 -6.32 14.44
CA ARG A 87 4.02 -6.01 13.59
C ARG A 87 4.77 -4.78 14.07
N THR A 88 4.06 -3.69 14.35
CA THR A 88 4.63 -2.46 14.91
C THR A 88 5.32 -2.71 16.25
N THR A 89 4.68 -3.51 17.12
CA THR A 89 5.27 -3.89 18.42
C THR A 89 6.52 -4.74 18.25
N ALA A 90 6.50 -5.71 17.32
CA ALA A 90 7.67 -6.55 17.03
C ALA A 90 8.86 -5.72 16.54
N LEU A 91 8.64 -4.81 15.60
CA LEU A 91 9.69 -3.90 15.13
C LEU A 91 10.26 -3.03 16.26
N LYS A 92 9.40 -2.53 17.15
CA LYS A 92 9.86 -1.74 18.32
C LYS A 92 10.57 -2.57 19.40
N LEU A 93 10.25 -3.84 19.53
CA LEU A 93 10.99 -4.77 20.42
C LEU A 93 12.38 -5.10 19.86
N LEU A 94 12.49 -5.18 18.54
CA LEU A 94 13.72 -5.50 17.82
C LEU A 94 14.61 -4.26 17.62
N SER A 95 14.07 -3.05 17.64
CA SER A 95 14.86 -1.83 17.46
C SER A 95 15.72 -1.52 18.68
N GLN A 96 16.95 -1.11 18.44
CA GLN A 96 17.85 -0.57 19.48
C GLN A 96 17.95 0.96 19.32
N PRO A 97 17.27 1.75 20.16
CA PRO A 97 17.34 3.20 20.06
C PRO A 97 18.76 3.71 20.32
N GLY A 98 19.29 4.49 19.37
CA GLY A 98 20.60 5.11 19.50
C GLY A 98 21.76 4.35 18.84
N ASP A 99 21.51 3.21 18.25
CA ASP A 99 22.48 2.49 17.42
C ASP A 99 22.14 2.67 15.93
N PRO A 100 22.88 3.51 15.19
CA PRO A 100 22.64 3.74 13.77
C PRO A 100 22.96 2.53 12.89
N ASP A 101 23.80 1.62 13.37
CA ASP A 101 24.23 0.44 12.62
C ASP A 101 23.30 -0.75 12.85
N HIS A 102 22.42 -0.69 13.87
CA HIS A 102 21.45 -1.73 14.15
C HIS A 102 20.36 -1.83 13.09
N THR A 103 20.19 -2.99 12.49
CA THR A 103 19.23 -3.26 11.43
C THR A 103 18.16 -4.25 11.88
N CYS A 104 16.93 -4.04 11.44
CA CYS A 104 15.85 -5.00 11.61
C CYS A 104 15.55 -5.66 10.25
N TRP A 105 15.68 -6.98 10.20
CA TRP A 105 15.48 -7.78 8.98
C TRP A 105 14.16 -8.54 9.04
N GLU A 106 13.41 -8.53 7.95
CA GLU A 106 12.24 -9.39 7.79
C GLU A 106 12.61 -10.66 7.02
N LEU A 107 12.31 -11.81 7.62
CA LEU A 107 12.62 -13.10 7.03
C LEU A 107 11.56 -13.48 6.00
N ASP A 108 12.01 -13.94 4.83
CA ASP A 108 11.12 -14.31 3.71
C ASP A 108 10.50 -15.69 3.95
N THR A 109 9.17 -15.76 3.91
CA THR A 109 8.41 -17.00 4.07
C THR A 109 7.91 -17.58 2.74
N ASP A 110 8.17 -16.93 1.61
CA ASP A 110 7.68 -17.35 0.29
C ASP A 110 8.45 -18.55 -0.30
N ARG A 111 9.61 -18.90 0.27
CA ARG A 111 10.45 -20.01 -0.20
C ARG A 111 9.98 -21.42 0.19
N ALA A 112 8.91 -21.54 0.96
CA ALA A 112 8.41 -22.84 1.46
C ALA A 112 7.69 -23.69 0.39
N LYS A 113 8.18 -23.74 -0.86
CA LYS A 113 7.61 -24.63 -1.89
C LYS A 113 8.08 -26.08 -1.77
N ASP A 114 9.19 -26.34 -1.08
CA ASP A 114 9.74 -27.67 -0.87
C ASP A 114 9.40 -28.19 0.54
N ASP A 115 9.39 -29.52 0.69
CA ASP A 115 9.04 -30.20 1.95
C ASP A 115 9.96 -29.86 3.13
N ASP A 116 11.14 -29.29 2.90
CA ASP A 116 12.09 -28.88 3.93
C ASP A 116 12.25 -27.35 3.97
N VAL A 117 11.63 -26.75 4.99
CA VAL A 117 11.76 -25.32 5.24
C VAL A 117 13.06 -25.07 5.97
N THR A 118 13.99 -24.33 5.34
CA THR A 118 15.22 -23.84 5.98
C THR A 118 15.10 -22.37 6.30
N LEU A 119 15.56 -21.99 7.48
CA LEU A 119 15.69 -20.59 7.87
C LEU A 119 17.17 -20.21 7.70
N ASP A 120 17.48 -19.64 6.52
CA ASP A 120 18.83 -19.21 6.23
C ASP A 120 19.08 -17.86 6.93
N LEU A 121 20.03 -17.84 7.86
CA LEU A 121 20.48 -16.61 8.50
C LEU A 121 21.57 -15.97 7.61
N PRO A 122 21.56 -14.65 7.41
CA PRO A 122 22.66 -14.00 6.68
C PRO A 122 23.97 -14.18 7.41
N ASP A 123 25.08 -14.34 6.68
CA ASP A 123 26.41 -14.58 7.28
C ASP A 123 26.90 -13.38 8.09
N ASP A 124 26.55 -12.16 7.67
CA ASP A 124 27.04 -10.89 8.24
C ASP A 124 26.13 -10.29 9.35
N VAL A 125 25.11 -11.04 9.83
CA VAL A 125 24.17 -10.54 10.83
C VAL A 125 24.66 -10.87 12.23
N GLU A 126 25.12 -9.85 12.96
CA GLU A 126 25.45 -9.94 14.40
C GLU A 126 24.77 -8.79 15.16
N GLY A 127 24.00 -9.11 16.16
CA GLY A 127 23.28 -8.13 16.99
C GLY A 127 22.00 -7.57 16.38
N ASP A 128 21.71 -7.85 15.12
CA ASP A 128 20.54 -7.33 14.41
C ASP A 128 19.23 -8.03 14.80
N GLY A 129 18.13 -7.28 14.70
CA GLY A 129 16.79 -7.79 14.97
C GLY A 129 16.19 -8.57 13.79
N LEU A 130 15.57 -9.71 14.05
CA LEU A 130 14.94 -10.53 13.02
C LEU A 130 13.42 -10.62 13.24
N LEU A 131 12.64 -10.40 12.20
CA LEU A 131 11.18 -10.54 12.19
C LEU A 131 10.76 -11.65 11.23
N LEU A 132 9.95 -12.61 11.72
CA LEU A 132 9.34 -13.65 10.90
C LEU A 132 7.81 -13.54 11.02
N ASP A 133 7.11 -13.24 9.92
CA ASP A 133 5.65 -13.12 9.91
C ASP A 133 4.99 -14.39 9.36
N LEU A 134 4.44 -15.21 10.25
CA LEU A 134 3.69 -16.42 9.92
C LEU A 134 2.17 -16.22 9.96
N THR A 135 1.70 -14.99 10.11
CA THR A 135 0.25 -14.72 10.21
C THR A 135 -0.54 -15.06 8.95
N PRO A 136 0.03 -15.00 7.72
CA PRO A 136 -0.65 -15.41 6.49
C PRO A 136 -0.72 -16.93 6.30
N HIS A 137 0.07 -17.70 7.08
CA HIS A 137 0.26 -19.12 6.85
C HIS A 137 -0.74 -20.00 7.60
N GLY A 138 -1.04 -21.15 7.02
CA GLY A 138 -1.84 -22.19 7.67
C GLY A 138 -1.12 -22.87 8.85
N PRO A 139 -1.85 -23.58 9.73
CA PRO A 139 -1.25 -24.19 10.92
C PRO A 139 -0.07 -25.13 10.62
N ARG A 140 -0.16 -25.94 9.56
CA ARG A 140 0.90 -26.88 9.17
C ARG A 140 2.18 -26.17 8.72
N ASP A 141 2.05 -25.10 7.95
CA ASP A 141 3.20 -24.32 7.49
C ASP A 141 3.84 -23.56 8.64
N CYS A 142 3.04 -23.01 9.55
CA CYS A 142 3.56 -22.41 10.78
C CYS A 142 4.38 -23.41 11.60
N GLU A 143 3.93 -24.66 11.75
CA GLU A 143 4.67 -25.71 12.48
C GLU A 143 6.01 -26.03 11.81
N ARG A 144 6.04 -26.09 10.47
CA ARG A 144 7.28 -26.29 9.69
C ARG A 144 8.27 -25.13 9.92
N TRP A 145 7.80 -23.89 9.82
CA TRP A 145 8.63 -22.72 10.10
C TRP A 145 9.14 -22.69 11.54
N LEU A 146 8.30 -23.05 12.52
CA LEU A 146 8.73 -23.12 13.92
C LEU A 146 9.76 -24.22 14.14
N ALA A 147 9.68 -25.34 13.42
CA ALA A 147 10.73 -26.36 13.45
C ALA A 147 12.06 -25.84 12.87
N ALA A 148 12.00 -25.02 11.81
CA ALA A 148 13.19 -24.35 11.29
C ALA A 148 13.80 -23.35 12.29
N VAL A 149 12.96 -22.53 12.96
CA VAL A 149 13.39 -21.63 14.04
C VAL A 149 14.10 -22.41 15.16
N GLN A 150 13.58 -23.58 15.55
CA GLN A 150 14.20 -24.40 16.58
C GLN A 150 15.62 -24.84 16.19
N ARG A 151 15.83 -25.18 14.92
CA ARG A 151 17.17 -25.64 14.42
C ARG A 151 18.22 -24.53 14.49
N VAL A 152 17.85 -23.27 14.20
CA VAL A 152 18.78 -22.14 14.21
C VAL A 152 18.85 -21.38 15.53
N ARG A 153 18.11 -21.81 16.55
CA ARG A 153 18.02 -21.08 17.84
C ARG A 153 19.37 -20.92 18.55
N ALA A 154 20.27 -21.90 18.43
CA ALA A 154 21.61 -21.83 18.99
C ALA A 154 22.45 -20.75 18.30
N ASP A 155 22.41 -20.72 16.97
CA ASP A 155 23.12 -19.75 16.14
C ASP A 155 22.62 -18.33 16.39
N LEU A 156 21.29 -18.16 16.54
CA LEU A 156 20.70 -16.87 16.89
C LEU A 156 21.22 -16.32 18.24
N ARG A 157 21.40 -17.21 19.23
CA ARG A 157 21.96 -16.83 20.53
C ARG A 157 23.45 -16.48 20.44
N GLU A 158 24.22 -17.25 19.68
CA GLU A 158 25.65 -17.01 19.47
C GLU A 158 25.89 -15.67 18.78
N ARG A 159 25.11 -15.38 17.73
CA ARG A 159 25.16 -14.11 16.96
C ARG A 159 24.44 -12.95 17.66
N ARG A 160 23.82 -13.17 18.82
CA ARG A 160 23.04 -12.17 19.58
C ARG A 160 21.91 -11.54 18.76
N CYS A 161 21.31 -12.29 17.84
CA CYS A 161 20.23 -11.84 16.97
C CYS A 161 18.86 -12.17 17.59
N PRO A 162 18.16 -11.21 18.23
CA PRO A 162 16.80 -11.44 18.72
C PRO A 162 15.84 -11.69 17.57
N LEU A 163 14.98 -12.70 17.73
CA LEU A 163 13.95 -13.06 16.73
C LEU A 163 12.56 -12.88 17.33
N VAL A 164 11.72 -12.11 16.63
CA VAL A 164 10.27 -12.07 16.91
C VAL A 164 9.52 -12.78 15.79
N VAL A 165 8.72 -13.77 16.14
CA VAL A 165 7.85 -14.50 15.22
C VAL A 165 6.40 -14.09 15.45
N LEU A 166 5.75 -13.54 14.43
CA LEU A 166 4.31 -13.28 14.49
C LEU A 166 3.55 -14.56 14.14
N VAL A 167 2.69 -15.01 15.04
CA VAL A 167 1.93 -16.25 14.85
C VAL A 167 0.42 -16.00 14.86
N PRO A 168 -0.38 -16.81 14.15
CA PRO A 168 -1.83 -16.75 14.22
C PRO A 168 -2.35 -16.93 15.65
N SER A 169 -3.50 -16.32 15.97
CA SER A 169 -4.09 -16.39 17.33
C SER A 169 -4.42 -17.81 17.80
N ALA A 170 -4.62 -18.74 16.87
CA ALA A 170 -4.85 -20.15 17.19
C ALA A 170 -3.68 -20.79 17.96
N PHE A 171 -2.45 -20.33 17.73
CA PHE A 171 -1.26 -20.84 18.42
C PHE A 171 -1.20 -20.49 19.90
N ALA A 172 -1.92 -19.46 20.35
CA ALA A 172 -1.97 -19.09 21.78
C ALA A 172 -2.53 -20.19 22.70
N LYS A 173 -3.24 -21.16 22.13
CA LYS A 173 -3.92 -22.24 22.87
C LYS A 173 -3.16 -23.59 22.83
N GLN A 174 -2.07 -23.68 22.08
CA GLN A 174 -1.31 -24.92 21.97
C GLN A 174 -0.43 -25.09 23.21
N SER A 175 -0.57 -26.24 23.88
CA SER A 175 0.24 -26.64 25.03
C SER A 175 1.04 -27.92 24.69
N GLY A 176 2.15 -28.13 25.40
CA GLY A 176 2.97 -29.33 25.22
C GLY A 176 4.00 -29.28 24.08
N THR A 177 4.14 -28.14 23.40
CA THR A 177 5.16 -27.92 22.38
C THR A 177 6.34 -27.12 22.95
N TRP A 178 7.53 -27.22 22.31
CA TRP A 178 8.72 -26.49 22.76
C TRP A 178 8.54 -24.96 22.73
N TRP A 179 7.67 -24.46 21.85
CA TRP A 179 7.39 -23.02 21.71
C TRP A 179 6.30 -22.50 22.65
N SER A 180 5.56 -23.37 23.35
CA SER A 180 4.42 -22.95 24.18
C SER A 180 4.80 -21.93 25.26
N ALA A 181 6.01 -22.04 25.83
CA ALA A 181 6.53 -21.07 26.80
C ALA A 181 6.91 -19.72 26.18
N LEU A 182 7.26 -19.72 24.87
CA LEU A 182 7.70 -18.54 24.12
C LEU A 182 6.52 -17.75 23.53
N VAL A 183 5.32 -18.36 23.46
CA VAL A 183 4.12 -17.68 22.94
C VAL A 183 3.62 -16.68 23.98
N LYS A 184 3.58 -15.40 23.57
CA LYS A 184 3.03 -14.32 24.37
C LYS A 184 1.94 -13.60 23.59
N ARG A 185 0.86 -13.28 24.28
CA ARG A 185 -0.24 -12.52 23.70
C ARG A 185 0.03 -11.04 23.86
N LEU A 186 -0.13 -10.28 22.77
CA LEU A 186 -0.09 -8.83 22.80
C LEU A 186 -1.33 -8.27 23.52
N GLU A 187 -1.10 -7.40 24.48
CA GLU A 187 -2.12 -6.55 25.10
C GLU A 187 -2.07 -5.18 24.43
N PRO A 188 -2.98 -4.91 23.46
CA PRO A 188 -2.89 -3.71 22.65
C PRO A 188 -2.95 -2.44 23.49
N PRO A 189 -2.36 -1.32 23.01
CA PRO A 189 -2.50 -0.03 23.66
C PRO A 189 -3.97 0.44 23.63
N ALA A 190 -4.29 1.40 24.50
CA ALA A 190 -5.64 1.99 24.50
C ALA A 190 -5.94 2.69 23.18
N PRO A 191 -7.06 2.38 22.49
CA PRO A 191 -7.42 3.00 21.21
C PRO A 191 -7.39 4.53 21.24
N ARG A 192 -7.83 5.12 22.34
CA ARG A 192 -7.79 6.57 22.57
C ARG A 192 -6.35 7.12 22.47
N ALA A 193 -5.40 6.47 23.12
CA ALA A 193 -4.01 6.91 23.10
C ALA A 193 -3.40 6.84 21.71
N VAL A 194 -3.75 5.80 20.92
CA VAL A 194 -3.32 5.64 19.54
C VAL A 194 -3.88 6.75 18.66
N LEU A 195 -5.21 6.99 18.70
CA LEU A 195 -5.84 8.06 17.91
C LEU A 195 -5.24 9.43 18.27
N ALA A 196 -5.05 9.72 19.57
CA ALA A 196 -4.44 10.97 20.02
C ALA A 196 -3.00 11.15 19.52
N ALA A 197 -2.21 10.06 19.48
CA ALA A 197 -0.84 10.11 18.99
C ALA A 197 -0.80 10.42 17.48
N HIS A 198 -1.63 9.75 16.69
CA HIS A 198 -1.73 10.00 15.25
C HIS A 198 -2.26 11.40 14.93
N LEU A 199 -3.31 11.87 15.60
CA LEU A 199 -3.80 13.25 15.42
C LEU A 199 -2.74 14.29 15.75
N ARG A 200 -1.98 14.08 16.84
CA ARG A 200 -0.88 14.97 17.21
C ARG A 200 0.23 14.98 16.17
N ALA A 201 0.56 13.84 15.58
CA ALA A 201 1.58 13.72 14.52
C ALA A 201 1.21 14.53 13.27
N VAL A 202 -0.10 14.67 12.97
CA VAL A 202 -0.60 15.53 11.88
C VAL A 202 -0.97 16.96 12.36
N GLY A 203 -0.49 17.37 13.55
CA GLY A 203 -0.64 18.72 14.07
C GLY A 203 -2.06 19.06 14.60
N ILE A 204 -2.84 18.06 15.00
CA ILE A 204 -4.18 18.22 15.58
C ILE A 204 -4.13 17.85 17.07
N THR A 205 -4.30 18.85 17.94
CA THR A 205 -4.41 18.63 19.38
C THR A 205 -5.87 18.68 19.79
N VAL A 206 -6.34 17.65 20.49
CA VAL A 206 -7.76 17.43 20.79
C VAL A 206 -7.97 17.27 22.28
N GLY A 207 -9.04 17.86 22.81
CA GLY A 207 -9.52 17.65 24.18
C GLY A 207 -10.13 16.26 24.38
N GLN A 208 -10.17 15.81 25.65
CA GLN A 208 -10.65 14.46 25.99
C GLN A 208 -12.10 14.18 25.52
N PRO A 209 -13.09 15.08 25.73
CA PRO A 209 -14.47 14.83 25.32
C PRO A 209 -14.66 14.73 23.80
N GLU A 210 -13.91 15.55 23.06
CA GLU A 210 -13.95 15.58 21.60
C GLU A 210 -13.35 14.29 21.03
N LEU A 211 -12.21 13.86 21.58
CA LEU A 211 -11.54 12.62 21.18
C LEU A 211 -12.45 11.40 21.38
N ASP A 212 -13.22 11.36 22.46
CA ASP A 212 -14.18 10.28 22.71
C ASP A 212 -15.32 10.26 21.69
N SER A 213 -15.79 11.42 21.26
CA SER A 213 -16.81 11.52 20.24
C SER A 213 -16.31 11.00 18.89
N VAL A 214 -15.06 11.33 18.52
CA VAL A 214 -14.39 10.87 17.30
C VAL A 214 -14.12 9.37 17.36
N LEU A 215 -13.73 8.84 18.50
CA LEU A 215 -13.37 7.43 18.67
C LEU A 215 -14.58 6.49 18.66
N ARG A 216 -15.71 6.92 19.24
CA ARG A 216 -16.88 6.06 19.50
C ARG A 216 -17.34 5.22 18.29
N PRO A 217 -17.46 5.75 17.06
CA PRO A 217 -17.90 4.96 15.90
C PRO A 217 -16.92 3.87 15.46
N VAL A 218 -15.65 3.93 15.86
CA VAL A 218 -14.56 3.05 15.40
C VAL A 218 -13.81 2.37 16.55
N ALA A 219 -14.33 2.44 17.76
CA ALA A 219 -13.64 1.96 18.98
C ALA A 219 -13.27 0.47 18.93
N ASP A 220 -14.08 -0.34 18.25
CA ASP A 220 -13.92 -1.79 18.12
C ASP A 220 -13.13 -2.19 16.86
N ARG A 221 -12.72 -1.22 16.03
CA ARG A 221 -11.92 -1.47 14.84
C ARG A 221 -10.42 -1.58 15.19
N GLY A 222 -9.63 -2.19 14.31
CA GLY A 222 -8.19 -2.35 14.51
C GLY A 222 -7.44 -1.00 14.59
N LEU A 223 -6.25 -1.00 15.20
CA LEU A 223 -5.44 0.22 15.38
C LEU A 223 -5.06 0.88 14.06
N GLY A 224 -4.91 0.12 12.97
CA GLY A 224 -4.70 0.65 11.63
C GLY A 224 -5.84 1.55 11.15
N THR A 225 -7.09 1.21 11.50
CA THR A 225 -8.25 2.05 11.19
C THR A 225 -8.18 3.41 11.92
N LEU A 226 -7.66 3.44 13.15
CA LEU A 226 -7.48 4.70 13.90
C LEU A 226 -6.39 5.59 13.29
N ALA A 227 -5.31 4.97 12.81
CA ALA A 227 -4.28 5.68 12.07
C ALA A 227 -4.84 6.31 10.78
N HIS A 228 -5.57 5.51 10.01
CA HIS A 228 -6.22 5.97 8.78
C HIS A 228 -7.27 7.06 9.05
N LEU A 229 -8.07 6.93 10.12
CA LEU A 229 -9.00 7.97 10.53
C LEU A 229 -8.30 9.32 10.81
N ALA A 230 -7.14 9.28 11.48
CA ALA A 230 -6.38 10.50 11.75
C ALA A 230 -5.87 11.17 10.46
N THR A 231 -5.45 10.38 9.47
CA THR A 231 -5.06 10.89 8.14
C THR A 231 -6.26 11.54 7.45
N LEU A 232 -7.40 10.86 7.39
CA LEU A 232 -8.62 11.42 6.78
C LEU A 232 -9.09 12.70 7.47
N ILE A 233 -8.98 12.80 8.79
CA ILE A 233 -9.30 14.04 9.54
C ILE A 233 -8.32 15.17 9.15
N ALA A 234 -7.04 14.85 8.93
CA ALA A 234 -6.05 15.83 8.46
C ALA A 234 -6.38 16.34 7.06
N ASP A 235 -6.73 15.45 6.14
CA ASP A 235 -7.15 15.80 4.78
C ASP A 235 -8.40 16.70 4.78
N GLU A 236 -9.39 16.37 5.63
CA GLU A 236 -10.59 17.19 5.77
C GLU A 236 -10.30 18.56 6.40
N ARG A 237 -9.33 18.65 7.32
CA ARG A 237 -8.85 19.94 7.86
C ARG A 237 -8.20 20.79 6.79
N GLU A 238 -7.33 20.22 5.97
CA GLU A 238 -6.68 20.94 4.87
C GLU A 238 -7.70 21.48 3.88
N ALA A 239 -8.72 20.68 3.59
CA ALA A 239 -9.77 21.04 2.67
C ALA A 239 -10.79 22.06 3.23
N GLN A 240 -11.04 22.09 4.54
CA GLN A 240 -11.95 23.00 5.22
C GLN A 240 -11.40 23.42 6.59
N PRO A 241 -10.39 24.28 6.67
CA PRO A 241 -9.75 24.65 7.94
C PRO A 241 -10.71 25.20 9.01
N GLU A 242 -11.77 25.91 8.59
CA GLU A 242 -12.72 26.59 9.45
C GLU A 242 -13.83 25.67 10.02
N ALA A 243 -13.97 24.44 9.52
CA ALA A 243 -15.12 23.59 9.86
C ALA A 243 -15.06 22.97 11.28
N GLY A 244 -13.88 22.84 11.85
CA GLY A 244 -13.68 22.26 13.17
C GLY A 244 -13.68 20.72 13.20
N LEU A 245 -13.12 20.15 14.28
CA LEU A 245 -12.86 18.71 14.41
C LEU A 245 -14.10 17.83 14.22
N GLY A 246 -15.24 18.23 14.77
CA GLY A 246 -16.48 17.43 14.68
C GLY A 246 -16.94 17.23 13.24
N ALA A 247 -16.85 18.27 12.41
CA ALA A 247 -17.19 18.20 11.00
C ALA A 247 -16.16 17.38 10.22
N TRP A 248 -14.87 17.57 10.46
CA TRP A 248 -13.80 16.76 9.83
C TRP A 248 -13.96 15.28 10.17
N ALA A 249 -14.20 14.96 11.46
CA ALA A 249 -14.39 13.59 11.90
C ALA A 249 -15.65 12.94 11.30
N ALA A 250 -16.76 13.66 11.22
CA ALA A 250 -17.98 13.15 10.61
C ALA A 250 -17.77 12.77 9.13
N ARG A 251 -17.03 13.59 8.38
CA ARG A 251 -16.66 13.31 6.98
C ARG A 251 -15.69 12.12 6.89
N ALA A 252 -14.64 12.11 7.72
CA ALA A 252 -13.69 11.01 7.78
C ALA A 252 -14.38 9.67 8.11
N HIS A 253 -15.35 9.65 9.01
CA HIS A 253 -16.16 8.46 9.29
C HIS A 253 -16.98 8.01 8.09
N THR A 254 -17.55 8.95 7.32
CA THR A 254 -18.24 8.59 6.07
C THR A 254 -17.31 7.88 5.08
N VAL A 255 -16.05 8.33 4.98
CA VAL A 255 -15.05 7.70 4.11
C VAL A 255 -14.64 6.31 4.62
N LEU A 256 -14.62 6.11 5.94
CA LEU A 256 -14.30 4.81 6.57
C LEU A 256 -15.45 3.79 6.49
N ASP A 257 -16.64 4.19 6.08
CA ASP A 257 -17.72 3.25 5.86
C ASP A 257 -17.49 2.49 4.55
N ASP A 258 -17.12 1.22 4.63
CA ASP A 258 -16.72 0.41 3.48
C ASP A 258 -17.85 0.23 2.46
N ARG A 259 -19.11 0.29 2.90
CA ARG A 259 -20.30 0.10 2.04
C ARG A 259 -21.45 1.01 2.48
N PRO A 260 -21.42 2.28 2.09
CA PRO A 260 -22.52 3.16 2.43
C PRO A 260 -23.80 2.66 1.76
N ALA A 261 -24.81 2.39 2.59
CA ALA A 261 -26.11 1.87 2.14
C ALA A 261 -26.80 2.77 1.09
N THR A 262 -26.35 4.00 0.98
CA THR A 262 -26.88 5.02 0.05
C THR A 262 -26.33 4.89 -1.38
N LEU A 263 -25.15 4.27 -1.59
CA LEU A 263 -24.51 4.21 -2.91
C LEU A 263 -25.29 3.33 -3.89
N THR A 264 -25.71 2.12 -3.49
CA THR A 264 -26.44 1.21 -4.38
C THR A 264 -27.78 1.79 -4.88
N PRO A 265 -28.65 2.38 -4.01
CA PRO A 265 -29.85 3.05 -4.46
C PRO A 265 -29.57 4.26 -5.35
N TRP A 266 -28.47 4.98 -5.10
CA TRP A 266 -28.05 6.11 -5.90
C TRP A 266 -27.61 5.66 -7.31
N LEU A 267 -26.79 4.59 -7.43
CA LEU A 267 -26.40 3.99 -8.70
C LEU A 267 -27.62 3.46 -9.49
N GLY A 268 -28.66 3.00 -8.80
CA GLY A 268 -29.92 2.58 -9.42
C GLY A 268 -30.65 3.72 -10.16
N LYS A 269 -30.42 4.98 -9.78
CA LYS A 269 -30.94 6.16 -10.45
C LYS A 269 -30.14 6.54 -11.70
N HIS A 270 -28.94 6.01 -11.85
CA HIS A 270 -28.02 6.25 -12.97
C HIS A 270 -27.69 4.92 -13.68
N PRO A 271 -28.65 4.30 -14.39
CA PRO A 271 -28.46 2.99 -15.01
C PRO A 271 -27.66 3.06 -16.30
N ASP A 272 -27.47 4.23 -16.88
CA ASP A 272 -26.80 4.44 -18.16
C ASP A 272 -25.31 4.11 -18.09
N THR A 273 -24.81 3.33 -19.05
CA THR A 273 -23.42 2.89 -19.11
C THR A 273 -22.45 4.04 -19.25
N SER A 274 -22.79 5.06 -20.06
CA SER A 274 -21.94 6.25 -20.24
C SER A 274 -21.83 7.05 -18.95
N ALA A 275 -22.94 7.23 -18.23
CA ALA A 275 -22.96 7.92 -16.95
C ALA A 275 -22.12 7.15 -15.89
N ARG A 276 -22.20 5.82 -15.86
CA ARG A 276 -21.38 5.00 -14.96
C ARG A 276 -19.90 4.99 -15.30
N ALA A 277 -19.55 5.00 -16.60
CA ALA A 277 -18.17 5.13 -17.05
C ALA A 277 -17.59 6.51 -16.65
N LEU A 278 -18.37 7.58 -16.84
CA LEU A 278 -17.97 8.92 -16.42
C LEU A 278 -17.83 9.02 -14.88
N LEU A 279 -18.77 8.43 -14.13
CA LEU A 279 -18.73 8.36 -12.67
C LEU A 279 -17.46 7.66 -12.17
N LEU A 280 -17.15 6.48 -12.70
CA LEU A 280 -15.96 5.73 -12.31
C LEU A 280 -14.69 6.49 -12.68
N SER A 281 -14.62 7.06 -13.88
CA SER A 281 -13.48 7.87 -14.34
C SER A 281 -13.28 9.10 -13.45
N ALA A 282 -14.36 9.79 -13.10
CA ALA A 282 -14.31 10.93 -12.17
C ALA A 282 -13.88 10.52 -10.76
N ALA A 283 -14.32 9.34 -10.28
CA ALA A 283 -13.90 8.81 -9.00
C ALA A 283 -12.42 8.38 -8.98
N MET A 284 -11.91 7.87 -10.11
CA MET A 284 -10.50 7.49 -10.27
C MET A 284 -9.57 8.70 -10.47
N LEU A 285 -10.07 9.80 -11.06
CA LEU A 285 -9.31 11.00 -11.39
C LEU A 285 -9.82 12.26 -10.64
N GLU A 286 -10.48 12.07 -9.49
CA GLU A 286 -10.86 13.20 -8.63
C GLU A 286 -9.62 14.02 -8.27
N GLY A 287 -9.70 15.34 -8.42
CA GLY A 287 -8.55 16.23 -8.30
C GLY A 287 -7.77 16.49 -9.59
N CYS A 288 -8.11 15.79 -10.69
CA CYS A 288 -7.56 16.00 -12.00
C CYS A 288 -8.46 16.90 -12.85
N SER A 289 -8.04 17.22 -14.10
CA SER A 289 -8.82 18.06 -15.00
C SER A 289 -10.06 17.33 -15.56
N ALA A 290 -11.10 18.11 -15.90
CA ALA A 290 -12.31 17.60 -16.53
C ALA A 290 -12.00 16.95 -17.92
N GLU A 291 -10.97 17.42 -18.61
CA GLU A 291 -10.49 16.84 -19.87
C GLU A 291 -9.90 15.43 -19.64
N ALA A 292 -9.06 15.27 -18.61
CA ALA A 292 -8.53 13.96 -18.24
C ALA A 292 -9.63 12.97 -17.86
N VAL A 293 -10.61 13.42 -17.07
CA VAL A 293 -11.78 12.60 -16.68
C VAL A 293 -12.60 12.19 -17.91
N TRP A 294 -12.83 13.11 -18.84
CA TRP A 294 -13.57 12.82 -20.08
C TRP A 294 -12.83 11.81 -20.95
N THR A 295 -11.54 12.03 -21.19
CA THR A 295 -10.68 11.11 -21.97
C THR A 295 -10.68 9.71 -21.34
N ALA A 296 -10.59 9.64 -20.02
CA ALA A 296 -10.64 8.37 -19.30
C ALA A 296 -11.99 7.66 -19.49
N SER A 297 -13.11 8.40 -19.46
CA SER A 297 -14.45 7.85 -19.68
C SER A 297 -14.62 7.28 -21.09
N GLU A 298 -14.21 8.02 -22.11
CA GLU A 298 -14.28 7.56 -23.51
C GLU A 298 -13.38 6.33 -23.73
N THR A 299 -12.19 6.32 -23.11
CA THR A 299 -11.28 5.17 -23.18
C THR A 299 -11.90 3.94 -22.50
N LEU A 300 -12.59 4.11 -21.37
CA LEU A 300 -13.28 3.02 -20.68
C LEU A 300 -14.42 2.45 -21.52
N LEU A 301 -15.27 3.31 -22.09
CA LEU A 301 -16.35 2.88 -22.98
C LEU A 301 -15.82 2.11 -24.20
N SER A 302 -14.71 2.56 -24.78
CA SER A 302 -14.02 1.84 -25.85
C SER A 302 -13.53 0.47 -25.43
N GLN A 303 -12.96 0.34 -24.19
CA GLN A 303 -12.53 -0.97 -23.64
C GLN A 303 -13.72 -1.93 -23.43
N LEU A 304 -14.85 -1.41 -23.03
CA LEU A 304 -16.08 -2.16 -22.84
C LEU A 304 -16.83 -2.44 -24.17
N GLN A 305 -16.26 -2.01 -25.31
CA GLN A 305 -16.85 -2.12 -26.63
C GLN A 305 -18.27 -1.49 -26.71
N PHE A 306 -18.49 -0.46 -25.90
CA PHE A 306 -19.75 0.26 -25.84
C PHE A 306 -19.64 1.57 -26.64
N ALA A 307 -20.47 1.69 -27.68
CA ALA A 307 -20.62 2.91 -28.46
C ALA A 307 -21.98 3.53 -28.16
N PRO A 308 -22.03 4.59 -27.34
CA PRO A 308 -23.29 5.28 -27.09
C PRO A 308 -23.82 5.94 -28.35
N PRO A 309 -25.17 6.11 -28.51
CA PRO A 309 -25.75 6.90 -29.59
C PRO A 309 -25.14 8.31 -29.56
N GLN A 310 -24.48 8.70 -30.66
CA GLN A 310 -23.80 9.99 -30.71
C GLN A 310 -24.73 11.08 -31.22
N ALA A 311 -25.13 12.01 -30.35
CA ALA A 311 -25.65 13.30 -30.78
C ALA A 311 -24.54 14.14 -31.44
N PRO A 312 -24.89 15.05 -32.39
CA PRO A 312 -23.95 16.02 -32.92
C PRO A 312 -23.20 16.76 -31.80
N VAL A 313 -21.90 17.03 -31.99
CA VAL A 313 -21.02 17.55 -30.94
C VAL A 313 -21.60 18.78 -30.23
N LEU A 314 -22.19 19.69 -30.96
CA LEU A 314 -22.77 20.93 -30.41
C LEU A 314 -24.12 20.72 -29.68
N GLU A 315 -24.74 19.54 -29.83
CA GLU A 315 -25.98 19.17 -29.14
C GLU A 315 -25.71 18.33 -27.90
N ARG A 316 -24.45 17.93 -27.68
CA ARG A 316 -24.08 17.14 -26.51
C ARG A 316 -24.08 18.01 -25.26
N ARG A 317 -24.53 17.44 -24.16
CA ARG A 317 -24.42 18.08 -22.84
C ARG A 317 -22.96 18.31 -22.51
N GLY A 318 -22.65 19.46 -21.89
CA GLY A 318 -21.31 19.77 -21.43
C GLY A 318 -20.82 18.78 -20.35
N VAL A 319 -19.52 18.52 -20.32
CA VAL A 319 -18.91 17.60 -19.34
C VAL A 319 -19.18 18.05 -17.90
N SER A 320 -19.08 19.35 -17.62
CA SER A 320 -19.35 19.92 -16.30
C SER A 320 -20.79 19.68 -15.84
N GLU A 321 -21.75 19.74 -16.74
CA GLU A 321 -23.16 19.46 -16.45
C GLU A 321 -23.37 17.98 -16.11
N GLN A 322 -22.78 17.07 -16.92
CA GLN A 322 -22.86 15.63 -16.71
C GLN A 322 -22.19 15.22 -15.37
N LEU A 323 -21.03 15.80 -15.05
CA LEU A 323 -20.35 15.60 -13.77
C LEU A 323 -21.18 16.13 -12.60
N GLY A 324 -21.86 17.28 -12.78
CA GLY A 324 -22.77 17.85 -11.78
C GLY A 324 -23.91 16.90 -11.39
N ASP A 325 -24.52 16.21 -12.36
CA ASP A 325 -25.55 15.19 -12.12
C ASP A 325 -25.00 13.97 -11.36
N LEU A 326 -23.70 13.70 -11.52
CA LEU A 326 -23.01 12.57 -10.88
C LEU A 326 -22.38 12.93 -9.52
N GLY A 327 -22.63 14.14 -9.01
CA GLY A 327 -22.17 14.57 -7.70
C GLY A 327 -20.73 15.10 -7.68
N PHE A 328 -20.24 15.61 -8.83
CA PHE A 328 -18.95 16.31 -8.93
C PHE A 328 -19.17 17.76 -9.32
N ASP A 329 -18.28 18.62 -8.88
CA ASP A 329 -18.17 20.01 -9.34
C ASP A 329 -16.88 20.14 -10.18
N VAL A 330 -16.94 21.00 -11.19
CA VAL A 330 -15.76 21.43 -11.95
C VAL A 330 -15.40 22.83 -11.48
N GLU A 331 -14.24 22.95 -10.85
CA GLU A 331 -13.73 24.23 -10.33
C GLU A 331 -13.32 25.18 -11.49
N ARG A 332 -13.03 26.44 -11.17
CA ARG A 332 -12.70 27.47 -12.20
C ARG A 332 -11.42 27.14 -12.97
N ASP A 333 -10.50 26.41 -12.37
CA ASP A 333 -9.26 25.94 -13.00
C ASP A 333 -9.44 24.65 -13.82
N GLY A 334 -10.68 24.14 -13.93
CA GLY A 334 -11.03 22.91 -14.62
C GLY A 334 -10.87 21.64 -13.79
N THR A 335 -10.50 21.74 -12.52
CA THR A 335 -10.31 20.58 -11.61
C THR A 335 -11.65 19.97 -11.21
N VAL A 336 -11.76 18.66 -11.29
CA VAL A 336 -12.96 17.90 -10.89
C VAL A 336 -12.88 17.56 -9.39
N ARG A 337 -13.90 17.96 -8.63
CA ARG A 337 -14.01 17.68 -7.20
C ARG A 337 -15.30 16.95 -6.87
N PHE A 338 -15.20 15.94 -6.02
CA PHE A 338 -16.37 15.25 -5.49
C PHE A 338 -17.12 16.14 -4.50
N ARG A 339 -18.46 16.26 -4.69
CA ARG A 339 -19.28 17.11 -3.84
C ARG A 339 -19.39 16.54 -2.43
N ARG A 340 -19.20 17.39 -1.44
CA ARG A 340 -19.18 17.01 -0.03
C ARG A 340 -20.55 16.80 0.59
N ASP A 341 -21.62 17.23 -0.08
CA ASP A 341 -23.00 17.02 0.34
C ASP A 341 -23.52 15.61 0.02
N GLN A 342 -22.76 14.81 -0.69
CA GLN A 342 -23.10 13.42 -0.97
C GLN A 342 -22.99 12.55 0.29
N SER A 343 -23.89 11.58 0.41
CA SER A 343 -23.94 10.61 1.52
C SER A 343 -22.92 9.47 1.41
N PHE A 344 -22.06 9.50 0.41
CA PHE A 344 -20.95 8.58 0.16
C PHE A 344 -19.75 9.36 -0.37
N HIS A 345 -18.60 8.70 -0.53
CA HIS A 345 -17.37 9.28 -1.01
C HIS A 345 -16.95 8.66 -2.33
N HIS A 346 -16.16 9.36 -3.17
CA HIS A 346 -15.67 8.81 -4.45
C HIS A 346 -14.89 7.49 -4.28
N ARG A 347 -14.24 7.26 -3.12
CA ARG A 347 -13.60 5.98 -2.78
C ARG A 347 -14.59 4.83 -2.80
N HIS A 348 -15.82 5.04 -2.31
CA HIS A 348 -16.88 4.00 -2.30
C HIS A 348 -17.33 3.64 -3.72
N VAL A 349 -17.33 4.62 -4.63
CA VAL A 349 -17.60 4.37 -6.05
C VAL A 349 -16.53 3.44 -6.63
N ARG A 350 -15.26 3.73 -6.38
CA ARG A 350 -14.16 2.86 -6.83
C ARG A 350 -14.29 1.45 -6.25
N ALA A 351 -14.43 1.35 -4.94
CA ALA A 351 -14.57 0.08 -4.25
C ALA A 351 -15.73 -0.76 -4.78
N HIS A 352 -16.88 -0.13 -5.07
CA HIS A 352 -18.04 -0.81 -5.65
C HIS A 352 -17.70 -1.46 -7.01
N PHE A 353 -17.12 -0.71 -7.94
CA PHE A 353 -16.82 -1.25 -9.28
C PHE A 353 -15.70 -2.31 -9.25
N PHE A 354 -14.73 -2.21 -8.36
CA PHE A 354 -13.65 -3.19 -8.25
C PHE A 354 -14.04 -4.46 -7.47
N ALA A 355 -14.83 -4.32 -6.40
CA ALA A 355 -15.20 -5.45 -5.55
C ALA A 355 -16.43 -6.21 -6.08
N ASP A 356 -17.49 -5.47 -6.47
CA ASP A 356 -18.79 -6.06 -6.80
C ASP A 356 -18.90 -6.47 -8.27
N HIS A 357 -17.96 -6.04 -9.15
CA HIS A 357 -17.94 -6.38 -10.59
C HIS A 357 -16.64 -7.10 -10.98
N PRO A 358 -16.48 -8.39 -10.67
CA PRO A 358 -15.26 -9.15 -11.01
C PRO A 358 -14.94 -9.18 -12.50
N ASP A 359 -15.95 -9.10 -13.36
CA ASP A 359 -15.87 -9.06 -14.81
C ASP A 359 -15.28 -7.75 -15.36
N LEU A 360 -15.29 -6.68 -14.57
CA LEU A 360 -14.65 -5.41 -14.95
C LEU A 360 -13.15 -5.36 -14.65
N ARG A 361 -12.60 -6.26 -13.83
CA ARG A 361 -11.20 -6.18 -13.36
C ARG A 361 -10.20 -6.18 -14.50
N GLU A 362 -10.33 -7.12 -15.45
CA GLU A 362 -9.46 -7.19 -16.61
C GLU A 362 -9.66 -6.00 -17.58
N PRO A 363 -10.88 -5.58 -17.92
CA PRO A 363 -11.09 -4.33 -18.65
C PRO A 363 -10.50 -3.09 -17.97
N LEU A 364 -10.61 -2.96 -16.63
CA LEU A 364 -10.04 -1.85 -15.88
C LEU A 364 -8.52 -1.87 -15.86
N THR A 365 -7.89 -3.05 -15.77
CA THR A 365 -6.44 -3.21 -15.88
C THR A 365 -5.94 -2.70 -17.23
N ARG A 366 -6.56 -3.13 -18.34
CA ARG A 366 -6.23 -2.65 -19.69
C ARG A 366 -6.51 -1.16 -19.89
N TRP A 367 -7.57 -0.66 -19.25
CA TRP A 367 -7.92 0.76 -19.28
C TRP A 367 -6.84 1.61 -18.62
N VAL A 368 -6.35 1.22 -17.42
CA VAL A 368 -5.25 1.91 -16.74
C VAL A 368 -3.95 1.80 -17.54
N GLY A 369 -3.66 0.63 -18.11
CA GLY A 369 -2.51 0.43 -18.98
C GLY A 369 -2.48 1.43 -20.14
N ARG A 370 -3.62 1.59 -20.86
CA ARG A 370 -3.75 2.54 -21.97
C ARG A 370 -3.68 4.00 -21.53
N LEU A 371 -4.39 4.38 -20.45
CA LEU A 371 -4.38 5.75 -19.95
C LEU A 371 -3.00 6.20 -19.50
N GLY A 372 -2.20 5.29 -18.96
CA GLY A 372 -0.81 5.57 -18.65
C GLY A 372 0.00 6.03 -19.85
N GLN A 373 -0.31 5.50 -21.03
CA GLN A 373 0.34 5.84 -22.30
C GLN A 373 -0.33 7.02 -23.04
N ASP A 374 -1.48 7.50 -22.58
CA ASP A 374 -2.21 8.60 -23.22
C ASP A 374 -1.56 9.95 -22.88
N ARG A 375 -1.17 10.69 -23.91
CA ARG A 375 -0.48 11.98 -23.78
C ARG A 375 -1.39 13.13 -23.38
N THR A 376 -2.70 12.95 -23.39
CA THR A 376 -3.66 13.96 -22.90
C THR A 376 -3.66 14.05 -21.37
N LEU A 377 -3.27 12.96 -20.67
CA LEU A 377 -3.11 12.96 -19.25
C LEU A 377 -1.73 13.50 -18.85
N THR A 378 -1.68 14.40 -17.89
CA THR A 378 -0.43 14.86 -17.29
C THR A 378 0.24 13.74 -16.46
N ILE A 379 1.51 13.89 -16.14
CA ILE A 379 2.21 12.94 -15.25
C ILE A 379 1.52 12.87 -13.88
N ALA A 380 1.01 14.01 -13.38
CA ALA A 380 0.26 14.06 -12.12
C ALA A 380 -1.04 13.25 -12.20
N ASP A 381 -1.82 13.39 -13.27
CA ASP A 381 -3.06 12.63 -13.48
C ASP A 381 -2.80 11.13 -13.55
N ARG A 382 -1.74 10.72 -14.28
CA ARG A 382 -1.32 9.31 -14.39
C ARG A 382 -0.89 8.75 -13.04
N THR A 383 -0.19 9.56 -12.23
CA THR A 383 0.24 9.16 -10.88
C THR A 383 -0.97 8.93 -9.97
N VAL A 384 -1.94 9.86 -9.98
CA VAL A 384 -3.20 9.70 -9.23
C VAL A 384 -3.94 8.44 -9.64
N LEU A 385 -4.11 8.22 -10.95
CA LEU A 385 -4.76 7.03 -11.49
C LEU A 385 -4.06 5.74 -11.05
N ALA A 386 -2.73 5.69 -11.20
CA ALA A 386 -1.90 4.54 -10.86
C ALA A 386 -1.99 4.17 -9.38
N LEU A 387 -1.88 5.15 -8.49
CA LEU A 387 -1.95 4.93 -7.03
C LEU A 387 -3.35 4.48 -6.59
N ARG A 388 -4.43 5.07 -7.14
CA ARG A 388 -5.80 4.67 -6.83
C ARG A 388 -6.14 3.29 -7.37
N PHE A 389 -5.65 2.95 -8.58
CA PHE A 389 -5.78 1.60 -9.11
C PHE A 389 -5.06 0.58 -8.19
N THR A 390 -3.84 0.89 -7.78
CA THR A 390 -3.08 0.04 -6.85
C THR A 390 -3.83 -0.16 -5.54
N GLU A 391 -4.35 0.90 -4.93
CA GLU A 391 -5.17 0.83 -3.72
C GLU A 391 -6.34 -0.17 -3.91
N GLN A 392 -7.12 -0.03 -4.99
CA GLN A 392 -8.26 -0.90 -5.23
C GLN A 392 -7.86 -2.37 -5.46
N CYS A 393 -6.78 -2.62 -6.20
CA CYS A 393 -6.30 -3.99 -6.43
C CYS A 393 -5.82 -4.66 -5.13
N LEU A 394 -5.14 -3.92 -4.27
CA LEU A 394 -4.69 -4.44 -2.97
C LEU A 394 -5.86 -4.66 -2.01
N ASP A 395 -6.87 -3.78 -2.00
CA ASP A 395 -8.09 -3.91 -1.19
C ASP A 395 -8.90 -5.17 -1.54
N ILE A 396 -8.88 -5.61 -2.81
CA ILE A 396 -9.58 -6.83 -3.28
C ILE A 396 -8.69 -8.08 -3.32
N ASP A 397 -7.51 -8.04 -2.69
CA ASP A 397 -6.53 -9.13 -2.66
C ASP A 397 -6.07 -9.61 -4.07
N ARG A 398 -5.85 -8.68 -5.02
CA ARG A 398 -5.44 -8.96 -6.41
C ARG A 398 -4.19 -8.15 -6.82
N PRO A 399 -3.04 -8.35 -6.13
CA PRO A 399 -1.80 -7.62 -6.40
C PRO A 399 -1.24 -7.89 -7.80
N GLU A 400 -1.57 -9.02 -8.44
CA GLU A 400 -1.15 -9.37 -9.79
C GLU A 400 -1.64 -8.36 -10.83
N LEU A 401 -2.82 -7.77 -10.68
CA LEU A 401 -3.33 -6.76 -11.62
C LEU A 401 -2.44 -5.51 -11.66
N VAL A 402 -1.81 -5.17 -10.54
CA VAL A 402 -0.85 -4.06 -10.45
C VAL A 402 0.41 -4.38 -11.24
N THR A 403 0.95 -5.59 -11.05
CA THR A 403 2.17 -6.04 -11.74
C THR A 403 1.94 -6.23 -13.24
N ASP A 404 0.72 -6.59 -13.66
CA ASP A 404 0.33 -6.68 -15.08
C ASP A 404 0.41 -5.31 -15.76
N VAL A 405 -0.14 -4.24 -15.14
CA VAL A 405 -0.05 -2.87 -15.67
C VAL A 405 1.41 -2.42 -15.77
N ILE A 406 2.22 -2.66 -14.74
CA ILE A 406 3.63 -2.29 -14.76
C ILE A 406 4.36 -3.05 -15.88
N THR A 407 4.07 -4.34 -16.05
CA THR A 407 4.67 -5.17 -17.12
C THR A 407 4.28 -4.66 -18.51
N GLU A 408 3.03 -4.26 -18.71
CA GLU A 408 2.57 -3.63 -19.95
C GLU A 408 3.34 -2.34 -20.24
N TRP A 409 3.52 -1.49 -19.22
CA TRP A 409 4.28 -0.23 -19.36
C TRP A 409 5.76 -0.47 -19.65
N LEU A 410 6.38 -1.47 -19.00
CA LEU A 410 7.77 -1.86 -19.28
C LEU A 410 7.99 -2.26 -20.74
N GLY A 411 6.97 -2.84 -21.39
CA GLY A 411 7.00 -3.20 -22.82
C GLY A 411 6.72 -2.04 -23.77
N GLY A 412 6.30 -0.87 -23.26
CA GLY A 412 5.91 0.30 -24.06
C GLY A 412 7.03 1.29 -24.32
N ASN A 413 6.94 2.05 -25.43
CA ASN A 413 7.93 3.06 -25.79
C ASN A 413 7.92 4.31 -24.88
N ASP A 414 6.81 4.56 -24.19
CA ASP A 414 6.63 5.74 -23.32
C ASP A 414 7.00 5.45 -21.86
N PHE A 415 7.59 4.28 -21.55
CA PHE A 415 7.95 3.88 -20.19
C PHE A 415 8.81 4.91 -19.44
N PRO A 416 9.79 5.62 -20.04
CA PRO A 416 10.57 6.64 -19.33
C PRO A 416 9.71 7.71 -18.65
N THR A 417 8.53 8.03 -19.22
CA THR A 417 7.58 9.00 -18.62
C THR A 417 6.72 8.36 -17.52
N LEU A 418 6.65 7.04 -17.45
CA LEU A 418 5.85 6.26 -16.51
C LEU A 418 6.64 5.71 -15.30
N VAL A 419 7.97 5.87 -15.31
CA VAL A 419 8.85 5.36 -14.23
C VAL A 419 8.38 5.83 -12.86
N GLY A 420 8.04 7.11 -12.70
CA GLY A 420 7.55 7.65 -11.44
C GLY A 420 6.22 7.02 -11.01
N CYS A 421 5.30 6.79 -11.94
CA CYS A 421 4.02 6.12 -11.67
C CYS A 421 4.22 4.67 -11.26
N ALA A 422 5.01 3.91 -12.02
CA ALA A 422 5.34 2.51 -11.73
C ALA A 422 6.07 2.38 -10.37
N HIS A 423 6.97 3.31 -10.07
CA HIS A 423 7.64 3.39 -8.77
C HIS A 423 6.63 3.60 -7.63
N GLY A 424 5.68 4.53 -7.78
CA GLY A 424 4.62 4.74 -6.79
C GLY A 424 3.78 3.48 -6.55
N MET A 425 3.40 2.77 -7.60
CA MET A 425 2.67 1.49 -7.53
C MET A 425 3.48 0.42 -6.79
N LEU A 426 4.74 0.23 -7.18
CA LEU A 426 5.64 -0.75 -6.54
C LEU A 426 5.88 -0.41 -5.06
N ARG A 427 6.10 0.86 -4.73
CA ARG A 427 6.28 1.30 -3.36
C ARG A 427 5.04 0.97 -2.50
N SER A 428 3.85 1.29 -3.00
CA SER A 428 2.60 0.98 -2.30
C SER A 428 2.44 -0.53 -2.07
N GLY A 429 2.76 -1.33 -3.08
CA GLY A 429 2.72 -2.79 -3.00
C GLY A 429 3.75 -3.38 -2.04
N LEU A 430 5.01 -2.93 -2.12
CA LEU A 430 6.11 -3.39 -1.25
C LEU A 430 5.86 -3.11 0.23
N LEU A 431 5.27 -1.96 0.54
CA LEU A 431 4.95 -1.55 1.91
C LEU A 431 3.64 -2.14 2.43
N HIS A 432 2.87 -2.82 1.58
CA HIS A 432 1.61 -3.41 1.99
C HIS A 432 1.82 -4.67 2.84
N ASP A 433 1.20 -4.71 4.03
CA ASP A 433 1.42 -5.77 5.04
C ASP A 433 1.18 -7.20 4.50
N ARG A 434 0.17 -7.39 3.64
CA ARG A 434 -0.20 -8.70 3.09
C ARG A 434 0.49 -9.03 1.76
N HIS A 435 0.73 -8.02 0.92
CA HIS A 435 1.11 -8.24 -0.49
C HIS A 435 2.57 -7.90 -0.78
N GLY A 436 3.33 -7.39 0.19
CA GLY A 436 4.75 -7.04 0.01
C GLY A 436 5.60 -8.18 -0.56
N GLY A 437 5.36 -9.43 -0.12
CA GLY A 437 6.02 -10.62 -0.64
C GLY A 437 5.79 -10.85 -2.14
N HIS A 438 4.54 -10.65 -2.63
CA HIS A 438 4.22 -10.75 -4.05
C HIS A 438 5.07 -9.78 -4.90
N PHE A 439 5.16 -8.51 -4.49
CA PHE A 439 5.92 -7.49 -5.23
C PHE A 439 7.42 -7.76 -5.19
N ARG A 440 7.97 -8.20 -4.04
CA ARG A 440 9.39 -8.61 -3.95
C ARG A 440 9.72 -9.76 -4.88
N ARG A 441 8.86 -10.78 -4.94
CA ARG A 441 9.02 -11.92 -5.87
C ARG A 441 8.96 -11.46 -7.31
N GLN A 442 7.97 -10.65 -7.68
CA GLN A 442 7.80 -10.16 -9.05
C GLN A 442 8.99 -9.33 -9.53
N ILE A 443 9.54 -8.48 -8.66
CA ILE A 443 10.74 -7.69 -9.00
C ILE A 443 11.95 -8.60 -9.20
N ARG A 444 12.13 -9.63 -8.37
CA ARG A 444 13.20 -10.64 -8.56
C ARG A 444 13.04 -11.39 -9.88
N GLU A 445 11.80 -11.74 -10.24
CA GLU A 445 11.51 -12.39 -11.54
C GLU A 445 11.87 -11.47 -12.70
N TRP A 446 11.49 -10.19 -12.66
CA TRP A 446 11.87 -9.22 -13.69
C TRP A 446 13.37 -8.98 -13.77
N ALA A 447 14.09 -9.03 -12.65
CA ALA A 447 15.54 -8.89 -12.63
C ALA A 447 16.26 -10.11 -13.23
N SER A 448 15.72 -11.33 -13.00
CA SER A 448 16.30 -12.59 -13.50
C SER A 448 15.81 -12.98 -14.90
N GLN A 449 14.56 -12.68 -15.21
CA GLN A 449 13.92 -12.97 -16.49
C GLN A 449 13.07 -11.76 -16.93
N PRO A 450 13.68 -10.81 -17.65
CA PRO A 450 12.94 -9.66 -18.16
C PRO A 450 11.75 -10.11 -19.02
N PRO A 451 10.60 -9.40 -18.95
CA PRO A 451 9.44 -9.71 -19.81
C PRO A 451 9.81 -9.82 -21.28
N PRO A 452 9.18 -10.70 -22.09
CA PRO A 452 9.59 -11.07 -23.45
C PRO A 452 9.64 -9.92 -24.46
N ASN A 453 9.02 -8.78 -24.17
CA ASN A 453 9.15 -7.55 -24.98
C ASN A 453 10.39 -6.71 -24.61
N VAL A 454 11.14 -7.14 -23.61
CA VAL A 454 12.38 -6.53 -23.16
C VAL A 454 13.53 -7.26 -23.87
N SER A 455 14.13 -6.61 -24.88
CA SER A 455 15.17 -7.17 -25.74
C SER A 455 16.35 -7.79 -24.97
N SER A 456 16.70 -9.02 -25.30
CA SER A 456 17.70 -9.88 -24.65
C SER A 456 19.17 -9.42 -24.82
N THR A 457 19.45 -8.21 -25.26
CA THR A 457 20.79 -7.76 -25.68
C THR A 457 21.70 -7.29 -24.52
N PHE A 458 21.31 -7.43 -23.24
CA PHE A 458 22.08 -6.92 -22.08
C PHE A 458 22.70 -7.98 -21.18
N LEU A 459 22.81 -9.22 -21.61
CA LEU A 459 23.55 -10.25 -20.87
C LEU A 459 25.03 -10.38 -21.29
N THR A 460 25.56 -9.44 -22.04
CA THR A 460 26.97 -9.46 -22.49
C THR A 460 27.59 -8.07 -22.34
N MET A 461 27.77 -7.58 -21.14
CA MET A 461 28.83 -6.64 -20.75
C MET A 461 29.13 -6.78 -19.27
#